data_f1d36f53f1383f89d2162c6babd1fcbb
#
_entry.id   f1d36f53f1383f89d2162c6babd1fcbb
#
_cell.length_a   1.000
_cell.length_b   1.000
_cell.length_c   1.000
_cell.angle_alpha   90.00
_cell.angle_beta   90.00
_cell.angle_gamma   90.00
#
_symmetry.space_group_name_H-M   'P 1'
#
loop_
_entity.id
_entity.type
_entity.pdbx_description
1 polymer ?
#
loop_
_entity_poly.entity_id
_entity_poly.type
_entity_poly.pdbx_seq_one_letter_code
_entity_poly.pdbx_strand_id
1 'polypeptide(L)'
;MSKNRDLIYDMSDSPETEDFEQLDSEPLQLGGVGEDAPAANDRQVTTPGDVHVAPQMPTPIDGTLRQFALRVPSVIDECSGIMVFGKRIKSLVFSTDLAIIRNVNADAVFAVYPFTPQPVITQALLMASDLPVFVGVGGGLTTGKRVVNLAMYAEMQGATGVVVNAPTPGRILNRIRSSVDVPVVVTVANADTNYRHRIEDGAAILNVAAGAQTPEIVAEIRERFPDYPILATGGADDESIRATIRAGANAIIWTPP
;
A
#
# COMPACT_ATOMS: atom_id res chain seq x y z
N MET A 1 8.90 45.68 37.58
CA MET A 1 9.94 44.87 38.24
C MET A 1 9.34 43.49 38.51
N SER A 2 9.58 42.52 37.66
CA SER A 2 9.28 41.13 37.94
C SER A 2 10.30 40.29 37.15
N LYS A 3 11.08 39.51 37.87
CA LYS A 3 12.20 38.69 37.38
C LYS A 3 11.62 37.42 36.78
N ASN A 4 11.76 37.21 35.46
CA ASN A 4 11.67 35.89 34.85
C ASN A 4 12.98 35.13 35.19
N ARG A 5 12.86 33.99 35.87
CA ARG A 5 13.92 33.02 36.04
C ARG A 5 13.87 32.06 34.87
N ASP A 6 14.92 32.08 34.09
CA ASP A 6 15.22 31.09 33.09
C ASP A 6 15.46 29.74 33.76
N LEU A 7 14.60 28.77 33.54
CA LEU A 7 14.84 27.37 33.86
C LEU A 7 15.65 26.77 32.71
N ILE A 8 16.97 26.81 32.85
CA ILE A 8 17.87 26.02 32.00
C ILE A 8 17.81 24.59 32.54
N TYR A 9 17.24 23.69 31.76
CA TYR A 9 17.36 22.25 32.01
C TYR A 9 18.76 21.83 31.60
N ASP A 10 19.58 21.48 32.60
CA ASP A 10 20.88 20.84 32.41
C ASP A 10 20.68 19.37 31.98
N MET A 11 21.08 19.06 30.75
CA MET A 11 21.01 17.73 30.15
C MET A 11 22.31 16.94 30.32
N SER A 12 22.97 17.04 31.45
CA SER A 12 24.22 16.32 31.72
C SER A 12 24.06 14.99 32.46
N ASP A 13 22.86 14.58 32.84
CA ASP A 13 22.61 13.24 33.40
C ASP A 13 21.87 12.35 32.39
N SER A 14 22.62 11.75 31.50
CA SER A 14 22.19 10.57 30.77
C SER A 14 22.42 9.35 31.64
N PRO A 15 21.42 8.57 32.02
CA PRO A 15 21.66 7.25 32.57
C PRO A 15 22.30 6.36 31.50
N GLU A 16 23.30 5.64 31.96
CA GLU A 16 24.16 4.72 31.22
C GLU A 16 23.34 3.78 30.35
N THR A 17 23.86 3.53 29.16
CA THR A 17 23.40 2.50 28.22
C THR A 17 23.49 1.15 28.92
N GLU A 18 22.36 0.63 29.41
CA GLU A 18 22.26 -0.77 29.77
C GLU A 18 22.34 -1.59 28.47
N ASP A 19 23.37 -2.42 28.43
CA ASP A 19 23.64 -3.41 27.41
C ASP A 19 22.45 -4.36 27.25
N PHE A 20 21.72 -4.24 26.17
CA PHE A 20 20.81 -5.29 25.64
C PHE A 20 21.64 -6.30 24.84
N GLU A 21 22.68 -6.85 25.43
CA GLU A 21 23.32 -8.09 24.96
C GLU A 21 22.82 -9.25 25.80
N GLN A 22 22.35 -10.27 25.06
CA GLN A 22 21.97 -11.61 25.54
C GLN A 22 20.53 -11.78 26.02
N LEU A 23 19.60 -11.80 25.06
CA LEU A 23 18.52 -12.77 25.08
C LEU A 23 18.99 -13.97 24.27
N ASP A 24 19.56 -14.95 24.97
CA ASP A 24 19.86 -16.27 24.43
C ASP A 24 18.58 -16.85 23.82
N SER A 25 18.58 -16.99 22.50
CA SER A 25 17.57 -17.72 21.74
C SER A 25 17.78 -19.23 21.97
N GLU A 26 17.27 -19.75 23.06
CA GLU A 26 17.06 -21.18 23.14
C GLU A 26 15.97 -21.57 22.13
N PRO A 27 16.22 -22.48 21.22
CA PRO A 27 15.18 -22.96 20.31
C PRO A 27 14.11 -23.68 21.13
N LEU A 28 12.85 -23.25 21.01
CA LEU A 28 11.70 -23.96 21.52
C LEU A 28 11.75 -25.42 21.04
N GLN A 29 12.14 -26.34 21.93
CA GLN A 29 12.00 -27.77 21.70
C GLN A 29 10.50 -28.08 21.70
N LEU A 30 9.94 -28.21 20.49
CA LEU A 30 8.66 -28.85 20.31
C LEU A 30 8.82 -30.31 20.77
N GLY A 31 8.19 -30.64 21.90
CA GLY A 31 8.18 -31.96 22.47
C GLY A 31 7.84 -33.02 21.41
N GLY A 32 8.70 -34.03 21.32
CA GLY A 32 8.52 -35.16 20.43
C GLY A 32 7.16 -35.81 20.67
N VAL A 33 6.37 -35.88 19.62
CA VAL A 33 5.17 -36.69 19.59
C VAL A 33 5.65 -38.13 19.63
N GLY A 34 5.29 -38.89 20.70
CA GLY A 34 5.67 -40.26 20.91
C GLY A 34 5.25 -41.14 19.71
N GLU A 35 6.20 -42.00 19.29
CA GLU A 35 5.98 -43.07 18.35
C GLU A 35 5.11 -44.18 18.99
N ASP A 36 3.80 -43.96 19.08
CA ASP A 36 2.80 -45.01 19.33
C ASP A 36 1.49 -44.61 18.68
N ALA A 37 1.51 -44.50 17.35
CA ALA A 37 0.27 -44.47 16.57
C ALA A 37 -0.03 -45.93 16.16
N PRO A 38 -1.23 -46.49 16.48
CA PRO A 38 -1.61 -47.80 16.02
C PRO A 38 -1.67 -47.82 14.48
N ALA A 39 -1.14 -48.90 13.89
CA ALA A 39 -1.09 -49.08 12.46
C ALA A 39 -2.43 -48.76 11.81
N ALA A 40 -2.39 -47.79 10.89
CA ALA A 40 -3.53 -47.41 10.08
C ALA A 40 -4.05 -48.62 9.31
N ASN A 41 -5.29 -48.99 9.62
CA ASN A 41 -6.05 -49.98 8.91
C ASN A 41 -6.08 -49.60 7.42
N ASP A 42 -5.50 -50.47 6.57
CA ASP A 42 -5.43 -50.31 5.12
C ASP A 42 -6.86 -50.40 4.54
N ARG A 43 -7.67 -49.39 4.77
CA ARG A 43 -8.87 -49.19 3.98
C ARG A 43 -8.42 -48.64 2.64
N GLN A 44 -8.41 -49.50 1.64
CA GLN A 44 -8.36 -49.10 0.24
C GLN A 44 -9.42 -48.02 0.03
N VAL A 45 -8.99 -46.76 0.01
CA VAL A 45 -9.80 -45.67 -0.50
C VAL A 45 -9.91 -45.92 -1.99
N THR A 46 -11.00 -46.58 -2.42
CA THR A 46 -11.38 -46.63 -3.83
C THR A 46 -11.57 -45.18 -4.26
N THR A 47 -10.58 -44.65 -4.97
CA THR A 47 -10.67 -43.35 -5.65
C THR A 47 -11.91 -43.44 -6.56
N PRO A 48 -12.93 -42.61 -6.42
CA PRO A 48 -13.98 -42.51 -7.41
C PRO A 48 -13.30 -42.18 -8.72
N GLY A 49 -13.56 -42.94 -9.78
CA GLY A 49 -12.95 -42.72 -11.10
C GLY A 49 -12.97 -41.24 -11.45
N ASP A 50 -11.90 -40.78 -12.09
CA ASP A 50 -11.67 -39.40 -12.50
C ASP A 50 -12.86 -38.81 -13.26
N VAL A 51 -13.86 -38.34 -12.53
CA VAL A 51 -14.89 -37.47 -13.11
C VAL A 51 -14.28 -36.08 -13.18
N HIS A 52 -13.59 -35.81 -14.29
CA HIS A 52 -13.19 -34.45 -14.64
C HIS A 52 -14.44 -33.62 -14.91
N VAL A 53 -15.09 -33.15 -13.87
CA VAL A 53 -16.10 -32.10 -14.00
C VAL A 53 -15.33 -30.80 -14.22
N ALA A 54 -15.49 -30.22 -15.42
CA ALA A 54 -14.95 -28.90 -15.70
C ALA A 54 -15.43 -27.92 -14.60
N PRO A 55 -14.54 -27.11 -14.02
CA PRO A 55 -14.95 -26.13 -13.00
C PRO A 55 -16.01 -25.22 -13.59
N GLN A 56 -17.22 -25.29 -13.04
CA GLN A 56 -18.31 -24.40 -13.44
C GLN A 56 -18.35 -23.22 -12.46
N MET A 57 -18.50 -22.02 -13.00
CA MET A 57 -18.74 -20.84 -12.18
C MET A 57 -20.11 -21.01 -11.51
N PRO A 58 -20.18 -21.05 -10.15
CA PRO A 58 -21.48 -21.10 -9.48
C PRO A 58 -22.28 -19.83 -9.73
N THR A 59 -23.60 -19.93 -9.56
CA THR A 59 -24.49 -18.76 -9.69
C THR A 59 -24.07 -17.68 -8.68
N PRO A 60 -23.87 -16.42 -9.12
CA PRO A 60 -23.53 -15.34 -8.22
C PRO A 60 -24.61 -15.16 -7.14
N ILE A 61 -24.16 -14.91 -5.90
CA ILE A 61 -25.06 -14.58 -4.80
C ILE A 61 -25.06 -13.07 -4.64
N ASP A 62 -26.16 -12.45 -5.04
CA ASP A 62 -26.36 -10.99 -4.96
C ASP A 62 -27.38 -10.65 -3.87
N GLY A 63 -27.11 -9.58 -3.14
CA GLY A 63 -28.02 -9.04 -2.11
C GLY A 63 -28.56 -7.67 -2.54
N THR A 64 -29.86 -7.45 -2.41
CA THR A 64 -30.50 -6.19 -2.80
C THR A 64 -29.90 -4.96 -2.09
N LEU A 65 -29.50 -5.12 -0.83
CA LEU A 65 -28.97 -4.06 0.02
C LEU A 65 -27.43 -4.12 0.17
N ARG A 66 -26.79 -5.13 -0.41
CA ARG A 66 -25.34 -5.38 -0.28
C ARG A 66 -24.60 -5.31 -1.63
N GLN A 67 -25.22 -4.72 -2.63
CA GLN A 67 -24.55 -4.42 -3.90
C GLN A 67 -23.64 -3.20 -3.73
N PHE A 68 -22.49 -3.22 -4.39
CA PHE A 68 -21.64 -2.04 -4.45
C PHE A 68 -22.36 -0.92 -5.20
N ALA A 69 -22.62 0.18 -4.48
CA ALA A 69 -23.30 1.35 -5.04
C ALA A 69 -22.40 2.12 -6.01
N LEU A 70 -21.08 2.10 -5.75
CA LEU A 70 -20.07 2.73 -6.58
C LEU A 70 -19.27 1.65 -7.32
N ARG A 71 -19.18 1.81 -8.64
CA ARG A 71 -18.41 0.90 -9.49
C ARG A 71 -17.29 1.65 -10.18
N VAL A 72 -16.08 1.11 -10.07
CA VAL A 72 -14.96 1.59 -10.88
C VAL A 72 -15.27 1.38 -12.36
N PRO A 73 -14.81 2.27 -13.26
CA PRO A 73 -14.96 2.08 -14.70
C PRO A 73 -14.41 0.74 -15.16
N SER A 74 -15.19 -0.01 -15.96
CA SER A 74 -14.79 -1.36 -16.41
C SER A 74 -13.52 -1.36 -17.27
N VAL A 75 -13.18 -0.23 -17.90
CA VAL A 75 -11.92 -0.08 -18.64
C VAL A 75 -10.68 -0.36 -17.78
N ILE A 76 -10.78 -0.21 -16.46
CA ILE A 76 -9.69 -0.49 -15.52
C ILE A 76 -9.37 -2.00 -15.44
N ASP A 77 -10.30 -2.87 -15.81
CA ASP A 77 -10.06 -4.31 -15.91
C ASP A 77 -9.01 -4.68 -16.97
N GLU A 78 -8.75 -3.78 -17.92
CA GLU A 78 -7.69 -3.91 -18.94
C GLU A 78 -6.27 -3.78 -18.34
N CYS A 79 -6.12 -3.28 -17.11
CA CYS A 79 -4.84 -3.19 -16.41
C CYS A 79 -4.22 -4.56 -16.15
N SER A 80 -2.88 -4.64 -16.23
CA SER A 80 -2.14 -5.84 -15.85
C SER A 80 -2.20 -6.15 -14.34
N GLY A 81 -2.36 -5.11 -13.54
CA GLY A 81 -2.33 -5.15 -12.08
C GLY A 81 -0.93 -5.08 -11.49
N ILE A 82 -0.87 -4.71 -10.22
CA ILE A 82 0.34 -4.76 -9.38
C ILE A 82 0.12 -5.84 -8.33
N MET A 83 1.13 -6.69 -8.11
CA MET A 83 1.09 -7.70 -7.07
C MET A 83 1.64 -7.13 -5.76
N VAL A 84 0.83 -7.05 -4.73
CA VAL A 84 1.23 -6.61 -3.39
C VAL A 84 0.78 -7.66 -2.39
N PHE A 85 1.72 -8.26 -1.67
CA PHE A 85 1.48 -9.34 -0.70
C PHE A 85 0.54 -10.44 -1.23
N GLY A 86 0.79 -10.90 -2.47
CA GLY A 86 0.02 -11.95 -3.13
C GLY A 86 -1.34 -11.52 -3.69
N LYS A 87 -1.77 -10.29 -3.49
CA LYS A 87 -3.01 -9.73 -4.03
C LYS A 87 -2.73 -8.90 -5.28
N ARG A 88 -3.46 -9.17 -6.37
CA ARG A 88 -3.41 -8.36 -7.60
C ARG A 88 -4.32 -7.16 -7.45
N ILE A 89 -3.77 -5.97 -7.65
CA ILE A 89 -4.47 -4.68 -7.55
C ILE A 89 -4.45 -4.02 -8.92
N LYS A 90 -5.63 -3.78 -9.52
CA LYS A 90 -5.82 -3.07 -10.80
C LYS A 90 -6.47 -1.71 -10.58
N SER A 91 -7.32 -1.60 -9.56
CA SER A 91 -8.09 -0.40 -9.24
C SER A 91 -7.84 0.05 -7.80
N LEU A 92 -7.62 1.35 -7.62
CA LEU A 92 -7.58 1.96 -6.29
C LEU A 92 -8.59 3.12 -6.25
N VAL A 93 -9.45 3.17 -5.24
CA VAL A 93 -10.32 4.33 -5.04
C VAL A 93 -9.54 5.43 -4.30
N PHE A 94 -9.52 6.63 -4.87
CA PHE A 94 -8.97 7.82 -4.21
C PHE A 94 -10.03 8.41 -3.28
N SER A 95 -10.00 8.07 -2.02
CA SER A 95 -10.98 8.56 -1.04
C SER A 95 -10.48 8.42 0.40
N THR A 96 -10.99 9.30 1.26
CA THR A 96 -10.94 9.18 2.72
C THR A 96 -12.34 9.15 3.33
N ASP A 97 -13.38 9.15 2.50
CA ASP A 97 -14.76 8.99 2.93
C ASP A 97 -15.08 7.51 3.18
N LEU A 98 -15.41 7.18 4.42
CA LEU A 98 -15.70 5.81 4.83
C LEU A 98 -16.92 5.22 4.13
N ALA A 99 -17.93 6.05 3.80
CA ALA A 99 -19.11 5.58 3.08
C ALA A 99 -18.75 5.17 1.64
N ILE A 100 -17.88 5.92 0.98
CA ILE A 100 -17.34 5.57 -0.35
C ILE A 100 -16.51 4.29 -0.25
N ILE A 101 -15.57 4.23 0.68
CA ILE A 101 -14.67 3.08 0.86
C ILE A 101 -15.44 1.78 1.09
N ARG A 102 -16.53 1.85 1.86
CA ARG A 102 -17.36 0.67 2.19
C ARG A 102 -18.31 0.24 1.06
N ASN A 103 -18.52 1.06 0.05
CA ASN A 103 -19.52 0.83 -1.00
C ASN A 103 -18.95 0.84 -2.43
N VAL A 104 -17.63 0.74 -2.58
CA VAL A 104 -16.95 0.68 -3.88
C VAL A 104 -16.39 -0.71 -4.14
N ASN A 105 -16.40 -1.11 -5.42
CA ASN A 105 -15.84 -2.40 -5.89
C ASN A 105 -14.36 -2.31 -6.31
N ALA A 106 -13.62 -1.30 -5.85
CA ALA A 106 -12.18 -1.21 -6.12
C ALA A 106 -11.39 -2.34 -5.42
N ASP A 107 -10.19 -2.64 -5.91
CA ASP A 107 -9.29 -3.64 -5.31
C ASP A 107 -8.58 -3.13 -4.06
N ALA A 108 -8.38 -1.80 -3.96
CA ALA A 108 -7.69 -1.14 -2.85
C ALA A 108 -8.17 0.30 -2.67
N VAL A 109 -7.73 0.91 -1.56
CA VAL A 109 -7.97 2.32 -1.24
C VAL A 109 -6.66 3.10 -1.31
N PHE A 110 -6.69 4.27 -1.93
CA PHE A 110 -5.61 5.25 -1.94
C PHE A 110 -6.01 6.45 -1.09
N ALA A 111 -5.69 6.39 0.21
CA ALA A 111 -6.11 7.34 1.22
C ALA A 111 -5.06 8.45 1.43
N VAL A 112 -5.09 9.45 0.56
CA VAL A 112 -4.20 10.62 0.63
C VAL A 112 -5.04 11.88 0.71
N TYR A 113 -4.68 12.81 1.58
CA TYR A 113 -5.39 14.08 1.75
C TYR A 113 -4.39 15.23 1.94
N PRO A 114 -4.77 16.49 1.64
CA PRO A 114 -3.84 17.63 1.53
C PRO A 114 -3.42 18.24 2.87
N PHE A 115 -3.66 17.58 3.98
CA PHE A 115 -3.31 18.05 5.32
C PHE A 115 -2.20 17.18 5.92
N THR A 116 -1.61 17.67 7.02
CA THR A 116 -0.66 16.85 7.80
C THR A 116 -1.32 15.53 8.23
N PRO A 117 -0.74 14.38 7.89
CA PRO A 117 -1.30 13.09 8.26
C PRO A 117 -1.44 12.95 9.78
N GLN A 118 -2.59 12.45 10.20
CA GLN A 118 -2.92 12.24 11.62
C GLN A 118 -3.16 10.74 11.86
N PRO A 119 -2.45 10.13 12.82
CA PRO A 119 -2.60 8.71 13.13
C PRO A 119 -4.04 8.25 13.37
N VAL A 120 -4.86 9.08 14.02
CA VAL A 120 -6.27 8.77 14.30
C VAL A 120 -7.10 8.62 13.02
N ILE A 121 -6.82 9.42 11.99
CA ILE A 121 -7.50 9.32 10.68
C ILE A 121 -7.03 8.05 9.97
N THR A 122 -5.72 7.79 9.95
CA THR A 122 -5.15 6.56 9.39
C THR A 122 -5.78 5.32 10.04
N GLN A 123 -5.87 5.29 11.36
CA GLN A 123 -6.47 4.19 12.09
C GLN A 123 -7.95 4.02 11.75
N ALA A 124 -8.73 5.10 11.69
CA ALA A 124 -10.15 5.03 11.34
C ALA A 124 -10.37 4.45 9.93
N LEU A 125 -9.56 4.85 8.96
CA LEU A 125 -9.60 4.34 7.60
C LEU A 125 -9.27 2.85 7.54
N LEU A 126 -8.20 2.42 8.20
CA LEU A 126 -7.77 1.02 8.25
C LEU A 126 -8.79 0.12 8.95
N MET A 127 -9.37 0.59 10.05
CA MET A 127 -10.40 -0.17 10.79
C MET A 127 -11.73 -0.30 10.02
N ALA A 128 -12.07 0.70 9.22
CA ALA A 128 -13.33 0.70 8.48
C ALA A 128 -13.25 -0.01 7.12
N SER A 129 -12.06 -0.17 6.57
CA SER A 129 -11.86 -0.74 5.22
C SER A 129 -11.69 -2.25 5.27
N ASP A 130 -12.42 -2.98 4.42
CA ASP A 130 -12.17 -4.40 4.12
C ASP A 130 -11.15 -4.56 2.97
N LEU A 131 -10.76 -3.45 2.33
CA LEU A 131 -9.82 -3.42 1.23
C LEU A 131 -8.42 -3.07 1.73
N PRO A 132 -7.35 -3.47 1.01
CA PRO A 132 -6.00 -2.97 1.24
C PRO A 132 -5.97 -1.44 1.18
N VAL A 133 -5.28 -0.78 2.11
CA VAL A 133 -5.22 0.69 2.16
C VAL A 133 -3.79 1.17 2.00
N PHE A 134 -3.58 2.05 1.03
CA PHE A 134 -2.36 2.83 0.86
C PHE A 134 -2.58 4.21 1.46
N VAL A 135 -1.79 4.57 2.47
CA VAL A 135 -2.02 5.80 3.25
C VAL A 135 -0.96 6.86 3.02
N GLY A 136 -1.38 8.11 2.88
CA GLY A 136 -0.48 9.26 2.80
C GLY A 136 0.22 9.53 4.14
N VAL A 137 1.57 9.59 4.11
CA VAL A 137 2.37 9.83 5.33
C VAL A 137 3.12 11.16 5.30
N GLY A 138 2.99 11.92 4.23
CA GLY A 138 3.55 13.27 4.10
C GLY A 138 4.36 13.48 2.82
N GLY A 139 5.39 14.32 2.89
CA GLY A 139 6.24 14.67 1.76
C GLY A 139 5.98 16.08 1.19
N GLY A 140 5.09 16.85 1.80
CA GLY A 140 4.93 18.28 1.56
C GLY A 140 5.42 19.07 2.78
N LEU A 141 4.50 19.75 3.46
CA LEU A 141 4.80 20.46 4.71
C LEU A 141 5.23 19.50 5.83
N THR A 142 4.69 18.29 5.87
CA THR A 142 5.12 17.24 6.78
C THR A 142 6.36 16.56 6.20
N THR A 143 7.51 16.72 6.84
CA THR A 143 8.80 16.22 6.35
C THR A 143 9.71 15.70 7.47
N GLY A 144 10.89 15.24 7.13
CA GLY A 144 11.93 14.81 8.06
C GLY A 144 11.55 13.57 8.87
N LYS A 145 11.99 13.52 10.13
CA LYS A 145 11.73 12.37 11.04
C LYS A 145 10.25 12.08 11.23
N ARG A 146 9.40 13.11 11.17
CA ARG A 146 7.95 12.95 11.33
C ARG A 146 7.36 12.03 10.26
N VAL A 147 7.75 12.19 8.98
CA VAL A 147 7.27 11.33 7.89
C VAL A 147 7.67 9.88 8.11
N VAL A 148 8.92 9.63 8.54
CA VAL A 148 9.40 8.28 8.86
C VAL A 148 8.56 7.65 9.98
N ASN A 149 8.33 8.39 11.06
CA ASN A 149 7.52 7.90 12.19
C ASN A 149 6.07 7.61 11.76
N LEU A 150 5.48 8.46 10.90
CA LEU A 150 4.13 8.25 10.37
C LEU A 150 4.07 7.02 9.47
N ALA A 151 5.11 6.74 8.68
CA ALA A 151 5.19 5.55 7.86
C ALA A 151 5.25 4.27 8.72
N MET A 152 6.11 4.23 9.72
CA MET A 152 6.19 3.12 10.68
C MET A 152 4.87 2.92 11.42
N TYR A 153 4.25 4.02 11.87
CA TYR A 153 2.96 3.94 12.53
C TYR A 153 1.87 3.38 11.62
N ALA A 154 1.81 3.83 10.35
CA ALA A 154 0.84 3.34 9.38
C ALA A 154 1.00 1.84 9.12
N GLU A 155 2.23 1.36 8.96
CA GLU A 155 2.54 -0.06 8.83
C GLU A 155 2.08 -0.86 10.05
N MET A 156 2.42 -0.42 11.28
CA MET A 156 2.00 -1.08 12.52
C MET A 156 0.48 -1.14 12.69
N GLN A 157 -0.25 -0.21 12.06
CA GLN A 157 -1.71 -0.21 12.03
C GLN A 157 -2.30 -1.09 10.92
N GLY A 158 -1.47 -1.71 10.07
CA GLY A 158 -1.90 -2.62 9.03
C GLY A 158 -2.08 -1.97 7.64
N ALA A 159 -1.46 -0.81 7.40
CA ALA A 159 -1.43 -0.24 6.04
C ALA A 159 -0.74 -1.20 5.06
N THR A 160 -1.30 -1.32 3.86
CA THR A 160 -0.72 -2.15 2.79
C THR A 160 0.44 -1.45 2.09
N GLY A 161 0.50 -0.14 2.16
CA GLY A 161 1.57 0.67 1.62
C GLY A 161 1.51 2.09 2.15
N VAL A 162 2.62 2.81 2.04
CA VAL A 162 2.72 4.22 2.43
C VAL A 162 2.99 5.10 1.22
N VAL A 163 2.37 6.27 1.19
CA VAL A 163 2.45 7.20 0.05
C VAL A 163 3.13 8.48 0.48
N VAL A 164 4.12 8.90 -0.30
CA VAL A 164 4.78 10.20 -0.14
C VAL A 164 4.68 11.04 -1.40
N ASN A 165 4.63 12.35 -1.22
CA ASN A 165 4.54 13.30 -2.33
C ASN A 165 5.91 13.56 -2.98
N ALA A 166 5.89 14.07 -4.21
CA ALA A 166 7.07 14.39 -5.01
C ALA A 166 8.16 15.21 -4.29
N PRO A 167 7.85 16.21 -3.44
CA PRO A 167 8.87 17.01 -2.76
C PRO A 167 9.66 16.27 -1.67
N THR A 168 9.34 15.02 -1.35
CA THR A 168 10.06 14.26 -0.32
C THR A 168 11.54 14.14 -0.69
N PRO A 169 12.49 14.63 0.14
CA PRO A 169 13.90 14.46 -0.14
C PRO A 169 14.33 13.00 -0.18
N GLY A 170 15.23 12.63 -1.10
CA GLY A 170 15.69 11.25 -1.28
C GLY A 170 16.22 10.60 0.01
N ARG A 171 16.98 11.36 0.83
CA ARG A 171 17.44 10.88 2.15
C ARG A 171 16.29 10.46 3.09
N ILE A 172 15.12 11.09 2.97
CA ILE A 172 13.95 10.73 3.78
C ILE A 172 13.31 9.48 3.19
N LEU A 173 13.22 9.38 1.85
CA LEU A 173 12.71 8.21 1.17
C LEU A 173 13.54 6.96 1.52
N ASN A 174 14.86 7.05 1.49
CA ASN A 174 15.78 5.99 1.94
C ASN A 174 15.52 5.57 3.40
N ARG A 175 15.29 6.55 4.30
CA ARG A 175 14.97 6.24 5.70
C ARG A 175 13.62 5.55 5.84
N ILE A 176 12.60 5.97 5.09
CA ILE A 176 11.31 5.28 5.12
C ILE A 176 11.50 3.84 4.67
N ARG A 177 12.13 3.61 3.51
CA ARG A 177 12.40 2.28 2.97
C ARG A 177 13.11 1.36 3.98
N SER A 178 14.08 1.89 4.73
CA SER A 178 14.82 1.10 5.73
C SER A 178 14.06 0.90 7.04
N SER A 179 12.93 1.57 7.24
CA SER A 179 12.16 1.56 8.50
C SER A 179 10.82 0.84 8.38
N VAL A 180 10.36 0.52 7.16
CA VAL A 180 9.09 -0.18 6.90
C VAL A 180 9.30 -1.29 5.91
N ASP A 181 8.50 -2.34 6.01
CA ASP A 181 8.48 -3.49 5.10
C ASP A 181 7.39 -3.37 4.02
N VAL A 182 6.42 -2.47 4.22
CA VAL A 182 5.39 -2.18 3.23
C VAL A 182 5.93 -1.32 2.07
N PRO A 183 5.39 -1.47 0.83
CA PRO A 183 5.86 -0.69 -0.31
C PRO A 183 5.69 0.81 -0.12
N VAL A 184 6.72 1.55 -0.51
CA VAL A 184 6.71 3.02 -0.52
C VAL A 184 6.30 3.49 -1.92
N VAL A 185 5.15 4.15 -2.00
CA VAL A 185 4.64 4.77 -3.23
C VAL A 185 5.09 6.23 -3.28
N VAL A 186 5.71 6.64 -4.39
CA VAL A 186 6.11 8.03 -4.61
C VAL A 186 5.30 8.64 -5.74
N THR A 187 4.66 9.78 -5.47
CA THR A 187 3.89 10.50 -6.49
C THR A 187 4.82 11.33 -7.39
N VAL A 188 4.64 11.17 -8.70
CA VAL A 188 5.25 11.96 -9.78
C VAL A 188 4.17 12.89 -10.31
N ALA A 189 4.34 14.20 -10.08
CA ALA A 189 3.32 15.21 -10.40
C ALA A 189 3.54 15.96 -11.72
N ASN A 190 4.72 15.84 -12.31
CA ASN A 190 5.10 16.50 -13.56
C ASN A 190 6.29 15.80 -14.23
N ALA A 191 6.57 16.16 -15.49
CA ALA A 191 7.69 15.62 -16.28
C ALA A 191 9.08 15.99 -15.72
N ASP A 192 9.19 17.09 -14.97
CA ASP A 192 10.47 17.53 -14.39
C ASP A 192 10.90 16.67 -13.20
N THR A 193 10.01 15.79 -12.70
CA THR A 193 10.33 14.91 -11.60
C THR A 193 11.37 13.89 -12.03
N ASN A 194 12.54 13.90 -11.40
CA ASN A 194 13.56 12.88 -11.64
C ASN A 194 13.14 11.54 -11.03
N TYR A 195 12.28 10.80 -11.73
CA TYR A 195 11.75 9.51 -11.27
C TYR A 195 12.84 8.45 -11.14
N ARG A 196 13.95 8.52 -11.90
CA ARG A 196 15.10 7.62 -11.72
C ARG A 196 15.67 7.74 -10.31
N HIS A 197 15.93 8.95 -9.82
CA HIS A 197 16.41 9.14 -8.45
C HIS A 197 15.37 8.69 -7.42
N ARG A 198 14.06 8.79 -7.71
CA ARG A 198 13.04 8.26 -6.80
C ARG A 198 13.12 6.75 -6.66
N ILE A 199 13.35 6.04 -7.76
CA ILE A 199 13.56 4.59 -7.77
C ILE A 199 14.83 4.24 -6.98
N GLU A 200 15.94 4.89 -7.26
CA GLU A 200 17.24 4.69 -6.58
C GLU A 200 17.14 4.98 -5.07
N ASP A 201 16.38 6.00 -4.69
CA ASP A 201 16.13 6.40 -3.29
C ASP A 201 15.14 5.48 -2.56
N GLY A 202 14.51 4.51 -3.24
CA GLY A 202 13.72 3.47 -2.58
C GLY A 202 12.22 3.52 -2.79
N ALA A 203 11.72 4.26 -3.81
CA ALA A 203 10.35 4.05 -4.25
C ALA A 203 10.19 2.58 -4.66
N ALA A 204 9.14 1.93 -4.19
CA ALA A 204 8.76 0.59 -4.63
C ALA A 204 7.74 0.66 -5.78
N ILE A 205 6.96 1.71 -5.82
CA ILE A 205 5.92 1.97 -6.81
C ILE A 205 5.94 3.47 -7.14
N LEU A 206 5.85 3.82 -8.41
CA LEU A 206 5.60 5.20 -8.83
C LEU A 206 4.10 5.41 -9.07
N ASN A 207 3.55 6.51 -8.54
CA ASN A 207 2.21 6.98 -8.87
C ASN A 207 2.33 8.23 -9.76
N VAL A 208 1.94 8.13 -11.03
CA VAL A 208 1.96 9.27 -11.95
C VAL A 208 0.62 10.00 -11.87
N ALA A 209 0.66 11.27 -11.44
CA ALA A 209 -0.50 12.13 -11.24
C ALA A 209 -0.25 13.52 -11.86
N ALA A 210 -0.12 13.57 -13.19
CA ALA A 210 0.26 14.77 -13.95
C ALA A 210 -0.86 15.30 -14.86
N GLY A 211 -2.12 14.98 -14.55
CA GLY A 211 -3.27 15.39 -15.34
C GLY A 211 -3.18 14.87 -16.77
N ALA A 212 -3.33 15.76 -17.76
CA ALA A 212 -3.30 15.40 -19.18
C ALA A 212 -1.95 14.82 -19.64
N GLN A 213 -0.86 15.09 -18.94
CA GLN A 213 0.48 14.58 -19.27
C GLN A 213 0.74 13.17 -18.69
N THR A 214 -0.19 12.63 -17.90
CA THR A 214 -0.01 11.33 -17.26
C THR A 214 0.35 10.21 -18.24
N PRO A 215 -0.33 10.01 -19.38
CA PRO A 215 0.02 8.94 -20.32
C PRO A 215 1.42 9.07 -20.90
N GLU A 216 1.85 10.30 -21.22
CA GLU A 216 3.18 10.58 -21.78
C GLU A 216 4.29 10.22 -20.78
N ILE A 217 4.15 10.66 -19.53
CA ILE A 217 5.11 10.36 -18.46
C ILE A 217 5.13 8.85 -18.15
N VAL A 218 3.98 8.19 -18.14
CA VAL A 218 3.89 6.73 -17.96
C VAL A 218 4.65 6.00 -19.06
N ALA A 219 4.47 6.41 -20.33
CA ALA A 219 5.18 5.82 -21.48
C ALA A 219 6.69 6.00 -21.36
N GLU A 220 7.16 7.19 -20.99
CA GLU A 220 8.58 7.49 -20.79
C GLU A 220 9.20 6.64 -19.67
N ILE A 221 8.48 6.48 -18.54
CA ILE A 221 8.94 5.62 -17.44
C ILE A 221 8.98 4.17 -17.89
N ARG A 222 7.95 3.69 -18.59
CA ARG A 222 7.86 2.31 -19.08
C ARG A 222 8.96 1.95 -20.07
N GLU A 223 9.32 2.87 -20.97
CA GLU A 223 10.44 2.67 -21.92
C GLU A 223 11.76 2.45 -21.17
N ARG A 224 12.01 3.22 -20.12
CA ARG A 224 13.27 3.17 -19.37
C ARG A 224 13.30 2.09 -18.30
N PHE A 225 12.15 1.72 -17.76
CA PHE A 225 11.96 0.74 -16.67
C PHE A 225 10.81 -0.22 -17.01
N PRO A 226 11.05 -1.20 -17.91
CA PRO A 226 10.00 -2.05 -18.48
C PRO A 226 9.16 -2.82 -17.43
N ASP A 227 9.78 -3.24 -16.33
CA ASP A 227 9.12 -4.09 -15.32
C ASP A 227 8.74 -3.34 -14.04
N TYR A 228 8.95 -2.01 -14.01
CA TYR A 228 8.73 -1.25 -12.79
C TYR A 228 7.22 -1.03 -12.52
N PRO A 229 6.74 -1.19 -11.25
CA PRO A 229 5.34 -0.98 -10.93
C PRO A 229 4.91 0.49 -11.05
N ILE A 230 3.90 0.75 -11.90
CA ILE A 230 3.38 2.10 -12.16
C ILE A 230 1.88 2.13 -11.82
N LEU A 231 1.52 2.92 -10.82
CA LEU A 231 0.17 3.44 -10.62
C LEU A 231 0.02 4.71 -11.44
N ALA A 232 -1.19 4.99 -11.89
CA ALA A 232 -1.50 6.27 -12.49
C ALA A 232 -2.83 6.79 -11.98
N THR A 233 -2.88 8.08 -11.67
CA THR A 233 -4.14 8.74 -11.39
C THR A 233 -4.91 8.88 -12.69
N GLY A 234 -6.07 8.23 -12.76
CA GLY A 234 -6.87 8.08 -13.98
C GLY A 234 -7.39 9.41 -14.50
N GLY A 235 -7.79 9.40 -15.79
CA GLY A 235 -8.41 10.52 -16.46
C GLY A 235 -9.89 10.70 -16.10
N ALA A 236 -10.53 11.71 -16.71
CA ALA A 236 -11.91 12.06 -16.44
C ALA A 236 -12.91 11.10 -17.10
N ASP A 237 -12.51 10.31 -18.09
CA ASP A 237 -13.34 9.41 -18.88
C ASP A 237 -12.60 8.11 -19.25
N ASP A 238 -13.34 7.16 -19.78
CA ASP A 238 -12.82 5.84 -20.17
C ASP A 238 -11.73 5.91 -21.24
N GLU A 239 -11.77 6.90 -22.11
CA GLU A 239 -10.77 7.04 -23.19
C GLU A 239 -9.42 7.49 -22.62
N SER A 240 -9.41 8.47 -21.75
CA SER A 240 -8.20 8.96 -21.08
C SER A 240 -7.62 7.91 -20.11
N ILE A 241 -8.47 7.15 -19.44
CA ILE A 241 -8.03 6.00 -18.63
C ILE A 241 -7.38 4.95 -19.53
N ARG A 242 -8.02 4.58 -20.64
CA ARG A 242 -7.47 3.60 -21.58
C ARG A 242 -6.17 4.06 -22.23
N ALA A 243 -6.03 5.35 -22.54
CA ALA A 243 -4.77 5.92 -23.04
C ALA A 243 -3.64 5.72 -22.01
N THR A 244 -3.91 5.94 -20.73
CA THR A 244 -2.95 5.75 -19.64
C THR A 244 -2.59 4.27 -19.45
N ILE A 245 -3.54 3.36 -19.58
CA ILE A 245 -3.29 1.91 -19.51
C ILE A 245 -2.41 1.46 -20.70
N ARG A 246 -2.72 1.92 -21.92
CA ARG A 246 -1.94 1.62 -23.12
C ARG A 246 -0.51 2.18 -23.06
N ALA A 247 -0.32 3.28 -22.34
CA ALA A 247 1.01 3.85 -22.08
C ALA A 247 1.85 2.97 -21.15
N GLY A 248 1.23 2.01 -20.43
CA GLY A 248 1.92 1.03 -19.60
C GLY A 248 1.66 1.16 -18.10
N ALA A 249 0.62 1.89 -17.67
CA ALA A 249 0.20 1.86 -16.26
C ALA A 249 -0.30 0.46 -15.88
N ASN A 250 0.13 -0.04 -14.72
CA ASN A 250 -0.27 -1.34 -14.22
C ASN A 250 -1.60 -1.30 -13.45
N ALA A 251 -1.90 -0.18 -12.80
CA ALA A 251 -3.14 0.02 -12.08
C ALA A 251 -3.55 1.50 -12.07
N ILE A 252 -4.83 1.75 -11.91
CA ILE A 252 -5.43 3.09 -11.96
C ILE A 252 -5.96 3.49 -10.59
N ILE A 253 -5.62 4.70 -10.17
CA ILE A 253 -6.22 5.39 -9.04
C ILE A 253 -7.41 6.18 -9.60
N TRP A 254 -8.61 5.81 -9.23
CA TRP A 254 -9.86 6.40 -9.68
C TRP A 254 -10.49 7.25 -8.59
N THR A 255 -10.90 8.47 -8.96
CA THR A 255 -11.65 9.36 -8.08
C THR A 255 -13.12 9.23 -8.39
N PRO A 256 -13.98 8.83 -7.44
CA PRO A 256 -15.44 8.81 -7.64
C PRO A 256 -15.97 10.21 -7.98
N PRO A 257 -17.06 10.30 -8.75
CA PRO A 257 -17.71 11.57 -9.09
C PRO A 257 -18.31 12.29 -7.88
#